data_d53c8718d9b0cbc6fe108fd51896342e
#
_entry.id   d53c8718d9b0cbc6fe108fd51896342e
#
_cell.length_a   1.000
_cell.length_b   1.000
_cell.length_c   1.000
_cell.angle_alpha   90.00
_cell.angle_beta   90.00
_cell.angle_gamma   90.00
#
_symmetry.space_group_name_H-M   'P 1'
#
loop_
_entity.id
_entity.type
_entity.pdbx_description
1 polymer ?
#
loop_
_entity_poly.entity_id
_entity_poly.type
_entity_poly.pdbx_seq_one_letter_code
_entity_poly.pdbx_strand_id
1 'polypeptide(L)'
;LGRNVLVAFMPWMGYNFEDSILISERLVKDDVYTSIHIEELSCYARDTKLGSEDVTRDIPNVGESALSRLDESGIVYIGAEVEPGDILVGKVTPKGETQLTPEEKLLRAIFGEKASDVKDTSLKMPSGMSGTVIDVQVFTRDGVDKDTRALANEAGELAGIKKDLRDQQKIVEDDTYDRITRLLSGKVAEGGPGDLKAGDKVSRPYLQELPRDKWFEIRLRDESANTVLEGIRNHLQEQTRQFDEFFEEKRRKLEAGDDLSPGVLKMVKVFVAVRRRLQPGDKIAGRHGNKGVISKIVPVEDMPYLEDGTTVDIVLNPLGVPSRMNVGQVLETHLGWASNHLGRQIGNLIDSQAAPPDIRKKLEDIYNHVGKTEDLDTLSDNEIME
;
A
#
# COMPACT_ATOMS: atom_id res chain seq x y z
N LEU A 1 1.17 13.28 -5.45
CA LEU A 1 0.24 13.73 -4.41
C LEU A 1 0.51 15.20 -4.13
N GLY A 2 -0.52 16.02 -4.25
CA GLY A 2 -0.44 17.46 -4.06
C GLY A 2 -0.69 17.88 -2.61
N ARG A 3 -0.14 19.04 -2.26
CA ARG A 3 -0.39 19.72 -0.98
C ARG A 3 -0.56 21.21 -1.23
N ASN A 4 -1.39 21.85 -0.43
CA ASN A 4 -1.52 23.30 -0.44
C ASN A 4 -0.38 23.91 0.37
N VAL A 5 0.35 24.82 -0.25
CA VAL A 5 1.50 25.50 0.34
C VAL A 5 1.40 27.00 0.07
N LEU A 6 2.03 27.81 0.89
CA LEU A 6 2.05 29.28 0.72
C LEU A 6 3.10 29.65 -0.33
N VAL A 7 2.66 30.26 -1.43
CA VAL A 7 3.51 30.64 -2.56
C VAL A 7 3.64 32.14 -2.68
N ALA A 8 4.85 32.63 -2.93
CA ALA A 8 5.11 34.01 -3.29
C ALA A 8 5.70 34.11 -4.69
N PHE A 9 5.23 35.10 -5.48
CA PHE A 9 5.80 35.48 -6.76
C PHE A 9 6.68 36.70 -6.57
N MET A 10 7.99 36.47 -6.40
CA MET A 10 8.97 37.51 -6.23
C MET A 10 10.36 37.05 -6.64
N PRO A 11 11.26 37.92 -7.13
CA PRO A 11 12.65 37.56 -7.36
C PRO A 11 13.36 37.34 -6.00
N TRP A 12 14.24 36.32 -5.92
CA TRP A 12 14.98 36.03 -4.72
C TRP A 12 16.44 35.70 -5.03
N MET A 13 17.33 36.69 -4.87
CA MET A 13 18.79 36.57 -5.00
C MET A 13 19.27 35.80 -6.26
N GLY A 14 18.45 35.71 -7.31
CA GLY A 14 18.74 34.93 -8.51
C GLY A 14 18.52 33.39 -8.39
N TYR A 15 18.19 32.87 -7.21
CA TYR A 15 17.97 31.43 -7.03
C TYR A 15 16.68 30.90 -7.64
N ASN A 16 15.79 31.79 -8.06
CA ASN A 16 14.55 31.43 -8.78
C ASN A 16 14.55 31.99 -10.22
N PHE A 17 15.74 32.15 -10.82
CA PHE A 17 15.86 32.58 -12.22
C PHE A 17 15.26 31.53 -13.15
N GLU A 18 14.51 32.01 -14.16
CA GLU A 18 13.75 31.16 -15.09
C GLU A 18 12.79 30.19 -14.38
N ASP A 19 12.98 28.88 -14.59
CA ASP A 19 12.15 27.81 -14.03
C ASP A 19 12.68 27.26 -12.70
N SER A 20 13.64 27.93 -12.09
CA SER A 20 14.17 27.55 -10.79
C SER A 20 13.18 27.92 -9.68
N ILE A 21 13.05 27.02 -8.73
CA ILE A 21 12.13 27.14 -7.59
C ILE A 21 12.92 27.13 -6.30
N LEU A 22 12.64 28.10 -5.45
CA LEU A 22 13.17 28.16 -4.09
C LEU A 22 12.15 27.57 -3.12
N ILE A 23 12.57 26.68 -2.24
CA ILE A 23 11.67 26.07 -1.25
C ILE A 23 12.19 26.27 0.17
N SER A 24 11.24 26.32 1.11
CA SER A 24 11.53 26.38 2.56
C SER A 24 11.94 25.01 3.08
N GLU A 25 12.90 24.99 4.01
CA GLU A 25 13.30 23.79 4.75
C GLU A 25 12.12 23.15 5.52
N ARG A 26 11.10 23.95 5.89
CA ARG A 26 9.89 23.46 6.53
C ARG A 26 9.23 22.33 5.74
N LEU A 27 9.14 22.45 4.40
CA LEU A 27 8.55 21.42 3.53
C LEU A 27 9.30 20.08 3.61
N VAL A 28 10.60 20.12 3.83
CA VAL A 28 11.43 18.92 3.97
C VAL A 28 11.34 18.35 5.39
N LYS A 29 11.33 19.21 6.42
CA LYS A 29 11.19 18.78 7.82
C LYS A 29 9.84 18.16 8.12
N ASP A 30 8.77 18.77 7.59
CA ASP A 30 7.39 18.31 7.79
C ASP A 30 7.00 17.17 6.81
N ASP A 31 7.93 16.66 6.00
CA ASP A 31 7.72 15.61 5.01
C ASP A 31 6.55 15.88 4.04
N VAL A 32 6.31 17.15 3.69
CA VAL A 32 5.14 17.56 2.91
C VAL A 32 5.09 16.90 1.52
N TYR A 33 6.24 16.78 0.86
CA TYR A 33 6.41 16.15 -0.45
C TYR A 33 7.31 14.92 -0.42
N THR A 34 7.52 14.34 0.73
CA THR A 34 8.26 13.09 0.85
C THR A 34 7.48 11.96 0.21
N SER A 35 8.13 11.18 -0.64
CA SER A 35 7.56 10.03 -1.32
C SER A 35 8.20 8.74 -0.82
N ILE A 36 7.40 7.67 -0.78
CA ILE A 36 7.88 6.32 -0.49
C ILE A 36 7.88 5.57 -1.80
N HIS A 37 9.04 5.07 -2.19
CA HIS A 37 9.23 4.23 -3.36
C HIS A 37 9.50 2.80 -2.90
N ILE A 38 8.79 1.84 -3.48
CA ILE A 38 9.03 0.43 -3.24
C ILE A 38 9.88 -0.08 -4.39
N GLU A 39 11.14 -0.43 -4.08
CA GLU A 39 12.08 -0.97 -5.05
C GLU A 39 12.12 -2.49 -4.92
N GLU A 40 11.97 -3.19 -6.04
CA GLU A 40 12.08 -4.65 -6.11
C GLU A 40 13.51 -5.02 -6.52
N LEU A 41 14.19 -5.75 -5.65
CA LEU A 41 15.52 -6.29 -5.89
C LEU A 41 15.43 -7.82 -5.96
N SER A 42 15.83 -8.43 -7.08
CA SER A 42 15.71 -9.86 -7.29
C SER A 42 17.07 -10.54 -7.35
N CYS A 43 17.18 -11.69 -6.68
CA CYS A 43 18.33 -12.58 -6.70
C CYS A 43 17.92 -13.93 -7.28
N TYR A 44 18.76 -14.45 -8.16
CA TYR A 44 18.53 -15.74 -8.81
C TYR A 44 19.66 -16.72 -8.44
N ALA A 45 19.32 -17.89 -7.93
CA ALA A 45 20.22 -19.01 -7.80
C ALA A 45 20.04 -19.93 -9.00
N ARG A 46 21.11 -20.13 -9.76
CA ARG A 46 21.11 -20.88 -11.02
C ARG A 46 21.91 -22.16 -10.90
N ASP A 47 21.54 -23.15 -11.69
CA ASP A 47 22.37 -24.32 -11.90
C ASP A 47 23.47 -23.98 -12.91
N THR A 48 24.73 -24.12 -12.49
CA THR A 48 25.89 -23.82 -13.32
C THR A 48 26.67 -25.10 -13.62
N LYS A 49 27.51 -25.09 -14.67
CA LYS A 49 28.35 -26.22 -15.03
C LYS A 49 29.36 -26.63 -13.95
N LEU A 50 29.60 -25.78 -12.97
CA LEU A 50 30.53 -26.02 -11.86
C LEU A 50 29.82 -26.46 -10.57
N GLY A 51 28.50 -26.51 -10.59
CA GLY A 51 27.64 -26.82 -9.50
C GLY A 51 26.49 -25.80 -9.36
N SER A 52 25.52 -26.09 -8.55
CA SER A 52 24.39 -25.20 -8.26
C SER A 52 24.85 -24.03 -7.37
N GLU A 53 24.34 -22.82 -7.68
CA GLU A 53 24.43 -21.69 -6.76
C GLU A 53 23.51 -21.96 -5.56
N ASP A 54 23.93 -21.53 -4.39
CA ASP A 54 23.14 -21.70 -3.16
C ASP A 54 22.89 -20.36 -2.48
N VAL A 55 21.70 -20.24 -1.89
CA VAL A 55 21.31 -19.11 -1.04
C VAL A 55 21.53 -19.50 0.41
N THR A 56 22.52 -18.88 1.03
CA THR A 56 22.95 -19.26 2.39
C THR A 56 23.47 -18.05 3.18
N ARG A 57 23.42 -18.17 4.51
CA ARG A 57 24.07 -17.21 5.42
C ARG A 57 25.59 -17.45 5.51
N ASP A 58 26.07 -18.63 5.17
CA ASP A 58 27.50 -18.99 5.23
C ASP A 58 28.24 -18.42 4.01
N ILE A 59 28.66 -17.16 4.12
CA ILE A 59 29.33 -16.41 3.06
C ILE A 59 30.82 -16.25 3.43
N PRO A 60 31.75 -16.66 2.58
CA PRO A 60 33.16 -16.53 2.88
C PRO A 60 33.60 -15.06 2.96
N ASN A 61 34.53 -14.77 3.88
CA ASN A 61 35.16 -13.46 4.05
C ASN A 61 34.20 -12.30 4.42
N VAL A 62 33.06 -12.60 5.04
CA VAL A 62 32.09 -11.61 5.55
C VAL A 62 32.05 -11.67 7.07
N GLY A 63 32.13 -10.51 7.72
CA GLY A 63 32.04 -10.42 9.18
C GLY A 63 30.63 -10.67 9.72
N GLU A 64 30.52 -11.17 10.95
CA GLU A 64 29.23 -11.47 11.57
C GLU A 64 28.29 -10.26 11.69
N SER A 65 28.85 -9.04 11.80
CA SER A 65 28.05 -7.82 11.84
C SER A 65 27.26 -7.58 10.55
N ALA A 66 27.82 -7.91 9.40
CA ALA A 66 27.13 -7.82 8.11
C ALA A 66 26.09 -8.94 7.91
N LEU A 67 26.26 -10.07 8.62
CA LEU A 67 25.36 -11.21 8.58
C LEU A 67 24.22 -11.11 9.62
N SER A 68 24.29 -10.17 10.55
CA SER A 68 23.32 -10.03 11.65
C SER A 68 21.89 -9.75 11.19
N ARG A 69 21.74 -9.16 9.98
CA ARG A 69 20.45 -8.84 9.37
C ARG A 69 19.85 -9.98 8.53
N LEU A 70 20.59 -11.09 8.37
CA LEU A 70 20.16 -12.25 7.62
C LEU A 70 19.58 -13.31 8.55
N ASP A 71 18.52 -13.98 8.08
CA ASP A 71 17.97 -15.17 8.72
C ASP A 71 18.85 -16.43 8.49
N GLU A 72 18.42 -17.57 8.98
CA GLU A 72 19.13 -18.85 8.79
C GLU A 72 19.21 -19.26 7.33
N SER A 73 18.26 -18.85 6.50
CA SER A 73 18.22 -19.09 5.06
C SER A 73 19.13 -18.14 4.26
N GLY A 74 19.82 -17.19 4.92
CA GLY A 74 20.69 -16.21 4.27
C GLY A 74 19.93 -15.05 3.62
N ILE A 75 18.69 -14.80 4.03
CA ILE A 75 17.82 -13.75 3.49
C ILE A 75 17.57 -12.70 4.57
N VAL A 76 17.54 -11.42 4.18
CA VAL A 76 17.26 -10.32 5.10
C VAL A 76 15.86 -10.46 5.72
N TYR A 77 15.73 -10.13 7.01
CA TYR A 77 14.42 -10.18 7.67
C TYR A 77 13.56 -8.94 7.36
N ILE A 78 12.25 -9.13 7.38
CA ILE A 78 11.27 -8.04 7.17
C ILE A 78 11.38 -7.04 8.33
N GLY A 79 11.40 -5.74 8.02
CA GLY A 79 11.58 -4.66 8.99
C GLY A 79 13.05 -4.25 9.19
N ALA A 80 14.01 -4.92 8.55
CA ALA A 80 15.42 -4.51 8.62
C ALA A 80 15.63 -3.18 7.91
N GLU A 81 16.36 -2.29 8.56
CA GLU A 81 16.89 -1.09 7.93
C GLU A 81 18.20 -1.44 7.22
N VAL A 82 18.25 -1.15 5.91
CA VAL A 82 19.37 -1.49 5.04
C VAL A 82 20.02 -0.25 4.47
N GLU A 83 21.35 -0.26 4.46
CA GLU A 83 22.20 0.79 3.93
C GLU A 83 22.90 0.34 2.65
N PRO A 84 23.48 1.28 1.85
CA PRO A 84 24.24 0.92 0.65
C PRO A 84 25.36 -0.06 0.95
N GLY A 85 25.38 -1.19 0.24
CA GLY A 85 26.38 -2.24 0.41
C GLY A 85 26.01 -3.35 1.40
N ASP A 86 24.92 -3.21 2.18
CA ASP A 86 24.42 -4.29 3.03
C ASP A 86 23.94 -5.48 2.20
N ILE A 87 24.14 -6.69 2.72
CA ILE A 87 23.71 -7.92 2.06
C ILE A 87 22.21 -8.12 2.28
N LEU A 88 21.47 -8.24 1.19
CA LEU A 88 20.04 -8.53 1.20
C LEU A 88 19.75 -10.02 1.08
N VAL A 89 20.51 -10.70 0.19
CA VAL A 89 20.41 -12.14 -0.01
C VAL A 89 21.82 -12.69 -0.15
N GLY A 90 22.21 -13.54 0.78
CA GLY A 90 23.48 -14.24 0.75
C GLY A 90 23.46 -15.31 -0.33
N LYS A 91 24.34 -15.21 -1.30
CA LYS A 91 24.48 -16.20 -2.38
C LYS A 91 25.93 -16.55 -2.61
N VAL A 92 26.18 -17.83 -2.77
CA VAL A 92 27.51 -18.37 -3.08
C VAL A 92 27.49 -19.12 -4.40
N THR A 93 28.53 -18.95 -5.19
CA THR A 93 28.70 -19.62 -6.47
C THR A 93 29.93 -20.51 -6.39
N PRO A 94 29.86 -21.79 -6.81
CA PRO A 94 31.03 -22.69 -6.84
C PRO A 94 32.13 -22.15 -7.72
N LYS A 95 33.39 -22.22 -7.27
CA LYS A 95 34.58 -21.84 -8.04
C LYS A 95 35.12 -23.06 -8.79
N GLY A 96 35.46 -22.90 -10.06
CA GLY A 96 36.27 -23.90 -10.78
C GLY A 96 37.75 -23.83 -10.37
N GLU A 97 38.44 -24.94 -10.47
CA GLU A 97 39.90 -25.05 -10.13
C GLU A 97 40.79 -24.01 -10.84
N THR A 98 40.39 -23.54 -12.01
CA THR A 98 41.10 -22.53 -12.80
C THR A 98 40.94 -21.10 -12.28
N GLN A 99 40.00 -20.84 -11.40
CA GLN A 99 39.69 -19.50 -10.86
C GLN A 99 40.32 -19.27 -9.48
N LEU A 100 40.98 -20.24 -8.90
CA LEU A 100 41.72 -20.09 -7.65
C LEU A 100 42.96 -19.20 -7.85
N THR A 101 43.11 -18.20 -6.99
CA THR A 101 44.35 -17.41 -6.94
C THR A 101 45.54 -18.30 -6.52
N PRO A 102 46.78 -17.93 -6.88
CA PRO A 102 47.97 -18.69 -6.45
C PRO A 102 48.02 -18.85 -4.91
N GLU A 103 47.59 -17.87 -4.18
CA GLU A 103 47.52 -17.85 -2.70
C GLU A 103 46.48 -18.84 -2.19
N GLU A 104 45.29 -18.90 -2.79
CA GLU A 104 44.24 -19.86 -2.45
C GLU A 104 44.65 -21.29 -2.76
N LYS A 105 45.37 -21.52 -3.88
CA LYS A 105 45.94 -22.82 -4.21
C LYS A 105 46.98 -23.27 -3.18
N LEU A 106 47.79 -22.36 -2.69
CA LEU A 106 48.80 -22.63 -1.66
C LEU A 106 48.13 -22.91 -0.30
N LEU A 107 47.10 -22.14 0.09
CA LEU A 107 46.31 -22.38 1.29
C LEU A 107 45.61 -23.74 1.26
N ARG A 108 45.05 -24.12 0.11
CA ARG A 108 44.43 -25.43 -0.11
C ARG A 108 45.43 -26.58 0.03
N ALA A 109 46.65 -26.37 -0.48
CA ALA A 109 47.70 -27.36 -0.34
C ALA A 109 48.24 -27.54 1.09
N ILE A 110 48.21 -26.46 1.91
CA ILE A 110 48.71 -26.46 3.28
C ILE A 110 47.62 -26.89 4.29
N PHE A 111 46.41 -26.39 4.15
CA PHE A 111 45.29 -26.55 5.12
C PHE A 111 44.20 -27.51 4.68
N GLY A 112 44.38 -28.19 3.52
CA GLY A 112 43.39 -29.10 2.96
C GLY A 112 42.14 -28.39 2.43
N GLU A 113 41.00 -29.09 2.34
CA GLU A 113 39.73 -28.62 1.73
C GLU A 113 39.07 -27.41 2.38
N LYS A 114 39.67 -26.76 3.38
CA LYS A 114 39.12 -25.60 4.08
C LYS A 114 39.28 -24.25 3.40
N ALA A 115 39.93 -24.16 2.25
CA ALA A 115 39.86 -22.98 1.41
C ALA A 115 38.52 -22.96 0.68
N SER A 116 37.72 -21.91 0.88
CA SER A 116 36.34 -21.80 0.37
C SER A 116 36.29 -22.07 -1.16
N ASP A 117 35.70 -23.19 -1.55
CA ASP A 117 35.47 -23.56 -2.96
C ASP A 117 34.37 -22.71 -3.61
N VAL A 118 33.88 -21.68 -2.89
CA VAL A 118 32.78 -20.84 -3.31
C VAL A 118 33.18 -19.36 -3.34
N LYS A 119 32.54 -18.60 -4.23
CA LYS A 119 32.68 -17.16 -4.37
C LYS A 119 31.43 -16.45 -3.87
N ASP A 120 31.56 -15.36 -3.11
CA ASP A 120 30.48 -14.46 -2.75
C ASP A 120 29.89 -13.78 -4.02
N THR A 121 28.63 -14.05 -4.30
CA THR A 121 27.82 -13.43 -5.34
C THR A 121 26.50 -12.89 -4.78
N SER A 122 26.51 -12.53 -3.50
CA SER A 122 25.35 -12.05 -2.77
C SER A 122 24.74 -10.81 -3.40
N LEU A 123 23.41 -10.70 -3.31
CA LEU A 123 22.70 -9.47 -3.65
C LEU A 123 22.93 -8.44 -2.54
N LYS A 124 23.50 -7.30 -2.90
CA LYS A 124 23.76 -6.19 -1.98
C LYS A 124 22.90 -5.00 -2.34
N MET A 125 22.60 -4.17 -1.32
CA MET A 125 21.88 -2.92 -1.54
C MET A 125 22.66 -2.01 -2.48
N PRO A 126 22.04 -1.49 -3.56
CA PRO A 126 22.70 -0.59 -4.50
C PRO A 126 23.22 0.68 -3.85
N SER A 127 24.26 1.28 -4.42
CA SER A 127 24.83 2.54 -3.95
C SER A 127 23.80 3.68 -4.04
N GLY A 128 23.71 4.50 -2.99
CA GLY A 128 22.81 5.64 -2.93
C GLY A 128 21.36 5.31 -2.56
N MET A 129 21.07 4.06 -2.25
CA MET A 129 19.74 3.62 -1.79
C MET A 129 19.81 3.12 -0.36
N SER A 130 18.95 3.64 0.51
CA SER A 130 18.75 3.15 1.87
C SER A 130 17.26 3.07 2.16
N GLY A 131 16.85 2.11 2.95
CA GLY A 131 15.42 1.94 3.24
C GLY A 131 15.14 0.81 4.20
N THR A 132 13.87 0.47 4.33
CA THR A 132 13.38 -0.60 5.20
C THR A 132 12.83 -1.73 4.34
N VAL A 133 13.21 -2.95 4.64
CA VAL A 133 12.66 -4.14 3.98
C VAL A 133 11.23 -4.34 4.42
N ILE A 134 10.28 -4.30 3.46
CA ILE A 134 8.84 -4.43 3.75
C ILE A 134 8.29 -5.82 3.46
N ASP A 135 8.85 -6.50 2.47
CA ASP A 135 8.42 -7.84 2.09
C ASP A 135 9.57 -8.63 1.45
N VAL A 136 9.51 -9.93 1.58
CA VAL A 136 10.46 -10.87 0.96
C VAL A 136 9.70 -12.08 0.44
N GLN A 137 9.79 -12.32 -0.86
CA GLN A 137 9.16 -13.45 -1.53
C GLN A 137 10.24 -14.42 -2.02
N VAL A 138 10.05 -15.69 -1.72
CA VAL A 138 10.95 -16.77 -2.12
C VAL A 138 10.18 -17.73 -3.02
N PHE A 139 10.69 -17.90 -4.23
CA PHE A 139 10.16 -18.80 -5.25
C PHE A 139 11.14 -19.95 -5.45
N THR A 140 10.64 -21.16 -5.38
CA THR A 140 11.45 -22.38 -5.47
C THR A 140 10.91 -23.24 -6.61
N ARG A 141 11.82 -23.72 -7.48
CA ARG A 141 11.46 -24.60 -8.59
C ARG A 141 10.92 -25.93 -8.09
N ASP A 142 9.99 -26.52 -8.84
CA ASP A 142 9.49 -27.87 -8.59
C ASP A 142 10.64 -28.89 -8.47
N GLY A 143 10.56 -29.75 -7.43
CA GLY A 143 11.58 -30.77 -7.15
C GLY A 143 12.82 -30.29 -6.39
N VAL A 144 12.87 -29.03 -5.94
CA VAL A 144 13.93 -28.49 -5.08
C VAL A 144 13.39 -28.37 -3.65
N ASP A 145 14.23 -28.69 -2.66
CA ASP A 145 13.84 -28.58 -1.24
C ASP A 145 13.48 -27.13 -0.88
N LYS A 146 12.33 -26.96 -0.25
CA LYS A 146 11.82 -25.66 0.18
C LYS A 146 12.37 -25.28 1.54
N ASP A 147 12.89 -24.07 1.67
CA ASP A 147 13.35 -23.54 2.95
C ASP A 147 12.18 -23.20 3.88
N THR A 148 12.48 -23.03 5.17
CA THR A 148 11.52 -22.57 6.19
C THR A 148 10.83 -21.29 5.80
N ARG A 149 11.53 -20.36 5.12
CA ARG A 149 11.00 -19.10 4.62
C ARG A 149 10.03 -19.28 3.46
N ALA A 150 10.35 -20.15 2.50
CA ALA A 150 9.46 -20.48 1.39
C ALA A 150 8.15 -21.08 1.90
N LEU A 151 8.25 -22.03 2.85
CA LEU A 151 7.07 -22.65 3.50
C LEU A 151 6.23 -21.62 4.26
N ALA A 152 6.86 -20.68 4.96
CA ALA A 152 6.14 -19.61 5.66
C ALA A 152 5.42 -18.67 4.69
N ASN A 153 6.03 -18.31 3.56
CA ASN A 153 5.41 -17.50 2.52
C ASN A 153 4.21 -18.21 1.89
N GLU A 154 4.35 -19.50 1.53
CA GLU A 154 3.25 -20.33 1.01
C GLU A 154 2.07 -20.41 1.99
N ALA A 155 2.37 -20.65 3.27
CA ALA A 155 1.35 -20.70 4.31
C ALA A 155 0.61 -19.35 4.46
N GLY A 156 1.34 -18.24 4.36
CA GLY A 156 0.78 -16.87 4.37
C GLY A 156 -0.11 -16.61 3.17
N GLU A 157 0.32 -17.00 1.98
CA GLU A 157 -0.45 -16.85 0.75
C GLU A 157 -1.72 -17.71 0.76
N LEU A 158 -1.62 -18.98 1.18
CA LEU A 158 -2.78 -19.84 1.36
C LEU A 158 -3.79 -19.29 2.37
N ALA A 159 -3.32 -18.71 3.47
CA ALA A 159 -4.17 -18.07 4.45
C ALA A 159 -4.89 -16.83 3.87
N GLY A 160 -4.19 -16.03 3.05
CA GLY A 160 -4.76 -14.91 2.31
C GLY A 160 -5.85 -15.36 1.34
N ILE A 161 -5.56 -16.32 0.46
CA ILE A 161 -6.52 -16.89 -0.49
C ILE A 161 -7.75 -17.45 0.23
N LYS A 162 -7.54 -18.20 1.32
CA LYS A 162 -8.65 -18.75 2.11
C LYS A 162 -9.52 -17.67 2.72
N LYS A 163 -8.93 -16.56 3.18
CA LYS A 163 -9.68 -15.41 3.69
C LYS A 163 -10.51 -14.76 2.59
N ASP A 164 -9.90 -14.46 1.45
CA ASP A 164 -10.56 -13.79 0.33
C ASP A 164 -11.73 -14.63 -0.21
N LEU A 165 -11.55 -15.94 -0.37
CA LEU A 165 -12.61 -16.86 -0.79
C LEU A 165 -13.74 -16.94 0.25
N ARG A 166 -13.42 -16.95 1.54
CA ARG A 166 -14.44 -16.93 2.59
C ARG A 166 -15.24 -15.64 2.58
N ASP A 167 -14.58 -14.50 2.36
CA ASP A 167 -15.27 -13.22 2.29
C ASP A 167 -16.17 -13.14 1.05
N GLN A 168 -15.72 -13.66 -0.10
CA GLN A 168 -16.55 -13.79 -1.31
C GLN A 168 -17.74 -14.73 -1.08
N GLN A 169 -17.51 -15.90 -0.49
CA GLN A 169 -18.57 -16.86 -0.18
C GLN A 169 -19.62 -16.22 0.73
N LYS A 170 -19.20 -15.50 1.76
CA LYS A 170 -20.10 -14.80 2.68
C LYS A 170 -20.98 -13.77 1.96
N ILE A 171 -20.42 -13.00 1.03
CA ILE A 171 -21.19 -12.02 0.23
C ILE A 171 -22.27 -12.75 -0.59
N VAL A 172 -21.91 -13.86 -1.25
CA VAL A 172 -22.86 -14.66 -2.06
C VAL A 172 -23.94 -15.28 -1.18
N GLU A 173 -23.55 -15.81 -0.01
CA GLU A 173 -24.50 -16.37 0.96
C GLU A 173 -25.47 -15.30 1.47
N ASP A 174 -24.97 -14.14 1.88
CA ASP A 174 -25.82 -13.06 2.42
C ASP A 174 -26.82 -12.55 1.37
N ASP A 175 -26.40 -12.32 0.12
CA ASP A 175 -27.34 -11.96 -0.97
C ASP A 175 -28.39 -13.07 -1.21
N THR A 176 -27.94 -14.32 -1.21
CA THR A 176 -28.83 -15.47 -1.40
C THR A 176 -29.89 -15.56 -0.29
N TYR A 177 -29.49 -15.42 0.97
CA TYR A 177 -30.40 -15.43 2.10
C TYR A 177 -31.33 -14.21 2.15
N ASP A 178 -30.86 -13.06 1.69
CA ASP A 178 -31.74 -11.88 1.51
C ASP A 178 -32.81 -12.13 0.44
N ARG A 179 -32.47 -12.79 -0.65
CA ARG A 179 -33.44 -13.21 -1.68
C ARG A 179 -34.44 -14.21 -1.13
N ILE A 180 -33.98 -15.20 -0.37
CA ILE A 180 -34.85 -16.18 0.29
C ILE A 180 -35.79 -15.49 1.28
N THR A 181 -35.30 -14.53 2.07
CA THR A 181 -36.12 -13.74 3.01
C THR A 181 -37.24 -13.02 2.28
N ARG A 182 -36.96 -12.41 1.11
CA ARG A 182 -37.99 -11.75 0.29
C ARG A 182 -38.99 -12.75 -0.29
N LEU A 183 -38.53 -13.95 -0.67
CA LEU A 183 -39.38 -15.02 -1.22
C LEU A 183 -40.32 -15.61 -0.17
N LEU A 184 -39.80 -15.85 1.07
CA LEU A 184 -40.53 -16.54 2.13
C LEU A 184 -41.43 -15.59 2.93
N SER A 185 -41.03 -14.34 3.15
CA SER A 185 -41.72 -13.38 4.02
C SER A 185 -43.16 -13.13 3.56
N GLY A 186 -44.11 -13.36 4.47
CA GLY A 186 -45.56 -13.15 4.24
C GLY A 186 -46.26 -14.27 3.46
N LYS A 187 -45.54 -15.29 2.98
CA LYS A 187 -46.12 -16.47 2.31
C LYS A 187 -46.71 -17.43 3.35
N VAL A 188 -47.71 -18.20 2.93
CA VAL A 188 -48.33 -19.23 3.78
C VAL A 188 -47.56 -20.53 3.63
N ALA A 189 -47.12 -21.05 4.80
CA ALA A 189 -46.41 -22.32 4.86
C ALA A 189 -47.39 -23.53 4.84
N GLU A 190 -46.94 -24.60 4.22
CA GLU A 190 -47.55 -25.92 4.34
C GLU A 190 -46.93 -26.76 5.45
N GLY A 191 -45.71 -26.37 5.86
CA GLY A 191 -44.95 -26.95 6.95
C GLY A 191 -43.50 -26.45 6.94
N GLY A 192 -42.80 -26.64 8.05
CA GLY A 192 -41.39 -26.26 8.18
C GLY A 192 -40.80 -26.66 9.50
N PRO A 193 -39.49 -26.41 9.74
CA PRO A 193 -38.81 -26.72 10.97
C PRO A 193 -39.32 -25.87 12.13
N GLY A 194 -39.22 -26.39 13.35
CA GLY A 194 -39.68 -25.72 14.56
C GLY A 194 -41.21 -25.73 14.73
N ASP A 195 -41.77 -24.64 15.21
CA ASP A 195 -43.21 -24.51 15.53
C ASP A 195 -44.08 -24.06 14.34
N LEU A 196 -43.55 -24.05 13.11
CA LEU A 196 -44.27 -23.60 11.91
C LEU A 196 -45.28 -24.66 11.45
N LYS A 197 -46.59 -24.37 11.61
CA LYS A 197 -47.69 -25.27 11.22
C LYS A 197 -48.25 -24.93 9.85
N ALA A 198 -48.90 -25.92 9.22
CA ALA A 198 -49.62 -25.71 7.96
C ALA A 198 -50.68 -24.61 8.13
N GLY A 199 -50.61 -23.59 7.28
CA GLY A 199 -51.48 -22.41 7.30
C GLY A 199 -50.85 -21.17 7.92
N ASP A 200 -49.75 -21.26 8.66
CA ASP A 200 -49.07 -20.14 9.26
C ASP A 200 -48.34 -19.29 8.20
N LYS A 201 -48.23 -17.98 8.45
CA LYS A 201 -47.44 -17.09 7.60
C LYS A 201 -46.00 -17.01 8.11
N VAL A 202 -45.06 -17.19 7.20
CA VAL A 202 -43.63 -17.03 7.52
C VAL A 202 -43.34 -15.57 7.83
N SER A 203 -42.93 -15.30 9.08
CA SER A 203 -42.57 -13.96 9.55
C SER A 203 -41.06 -13.74 9.56
N ARG A 204 -40.62 -12.47 9.46
CA ARG A 204 -39.17 -12.14 9.54
C ARG A 204 -38.54 -12.53 10.89
N PRO A 205 -39.21 -12.31 12.07
CA PRO A 205 -38.67 -12.76 13.35
C PRO A 205 -38.44 -14.26 13.39
N TYR A 206 -39.37 -15.07 12.87
CA TYR A 206 -39.21 -16.52 12.82
C TYR A 206 -37.96 -16.94 11.98
N LEU A 207 -37.72 -16.29 10.84
CA LEU A 207 -36.51 -16.55 10.03
C LEU A 207 -35.22 -16.15 10.74
N GLN A 208 -35.25 -15.11 11.55
CA GLN A 208 -34.06 -14.68 12.32
C GLN A 208 -33.71 -15.64 13.46
N GLU A 209 -34.69 -16.28 14.08
CA GLU A 209 -34.49 -17.27 15.15
C GLU A 209 -34.06 -18.65 14.60
N LEU A 210 -34.37 -18.94 13.34
CA LEU A 210 -34.08 -20.21 12.71
C LEU A 210 -32.67 -20.20 12.09
N PRO A 211 -31.84 -21.27 12.31
CA PRO A 211 -30.58 -21.41 11.60
C PRO A 211 -30.79 -21.37 10.07
N ARG A 212 -29.92 -20.63 9.38
CA ARG A 212 -30.02 -20.38 7.92
C ARG A 212 -30.14 -21.68 7.10
N ASP A 213 -29.44 -22.74 7.49
CA ASP A 213 -29.47 -24.02 6.81
C ASP A 213 -30.86 -24.65 6.75
N LYS A 214 -31.68 -24.39 7.77
CA LYS A 214 -33.05 -24.92 7.87
C LYS A 214 -34.08 -24.13 7.08
N TRP A 215 -33.73 -23.00 6.50
CA TRP A 215 -34.64 -22.21 5.68
C TRP A 215 -35.10 -22.93 4.40
N PHE A 216 -34.27 -23.80 3.89
CA PHE A 216 -34.57 -24.64 2.73
C PHE A 216 -35.51 -25.81 3.03
N GLU A 217 -35.80 -26.11 4.30
CA GLU A 217 -36.75 -27.13 4.72
C GLU A 217 -38.19 -26.58 4.81
N ILE A 218 -38.36 -25.25 4.70
CA ILE A 218 -39.68 -24.61 4.72
C ILE A 218 -40.39 -24.91 3.40
N ARG A 219 -41.57 -25.49 3.48
CA ARG A 219 -42.45 -25.72 2.32
C ARG A 219 -43.58 -24.70 2.31
N LEU A 220 -43.73 -24.04 1.19
CA LEU A 220 -44.79 -23.09 0.95
C LEU A 220 -45.97 -23.77 0.21
N ARG A 221 -47.16 -23.24 0.41
CA ARG A 221 -48.36 -23.68 -0.34
C ARG A 221 -48.28 -23.33 -1.82
N ASP A 222 -47.41 -22.40 -2.18
CA ASP A 222 -47.16 -21.97 -3.55
C ASP A 222 -46.04 -22.83 -4.17
N GLU A 223 -46.42 -23.75 -5.07
CA GLU A 223 -45.52 -24.70 -5.69
C GLU A 223 -44.46 -24.04 -6.57
N SER A 224 -44.77 -22.89 -7.16
CA SER A 224 -43.81 -22.09 -7.93
C SER A 224 -42.70 -21.51 -7.03
N ALA A 225 -43.03 -21.09 -5.83
CA ALA A 225 -42.06 -20.60 -4.87
C ALA A 225 -41.15 -21.71 -4.32
N ASN A 226 -41.67 -22.92 -4.13
CA ASN A 226 -40.86 -24.07 -3.75
C ASN A 226 -39.84 -24.45 -4.84
N THR A 227 -40.23 -24.44 -6.10
CA THR A 227 -39.30 -24.68 -7.21
C THR A 227 -38.19 -23.65 -7.28
N VAL A 228 -38.51 -22.37 -7.05
CA VAL A 228 -37.49 -21.30 -6.97
C VAL A 228 -36.57 -21.51 -5.77
N LEU A 229 -37.08 -21.91 -4.60
CA LEU A 229 -36.29 -22.18 -3.41
C LEU A 229 -35.31 -23.34 -3.61
N GLU A 230 -35.77 -24.44 -4.27
CA GLU A 230 -34.89 -25.55 -4.65
C GLU A 230 -33.83 -25.12 -5.66
N GLY A 231 -34.19 -24.29 -6.63
CA GLY A 231 -33.24 -23.70 -7.58
C GLY A 231 -32.16 -22.86 -6.88
N ILE A 232 -32.55 -22.04 -5.92
CA ILE A 232 -31.60 -21.23 -5.11
C ILE A 232 -30.69 -22.13 -4.27
N ARG A 233 -31.23 -23.18 -3.65
CA ARG A 233 -30.44 -24.17 -2.90
C ARG A 233 -29.37 -24.83 -3.76
N ASN A 234 -29.78 -25.34 -4.94
CA ASN A 234 -28.85 -25.98 -5.85
C ASN A 234 -27.77 -25.02 -6.36
N HIS A 235 -28.14 -23.77 -6.61
CA HIS A 235 -27.20 -22.74 -7.02
C HIS A 235 -26.19 -22.44 -5.91
N LEU A 236 -26.62 -22.29 -4.67
CA LEU A 236 -25.73 -22.05 -3.52
C LEU A 236 -24.77 -23.24 -3.30
N GLN A 237 -25.27 -24.47 -3.39
CA GLN A 237 -24.43 -25.66 -3.28
C GLN A 237 -23.38 -25.75 -4.40
N GLU A 238 -23.76 -25.41 -5.62
CA GLU A 238 -22.83 -25.40 -6.75
C GLU A 238 -21.76 -24.30 -6.58
N GLN A 239 -22.14 -23.11 -6.10
CA GLN A 239 -21.18 -22.04 -5.80
C GLN A 239 -20.18 -22.47 -4.70
N THR A 240 -20.67 -23.07 -3.62
CA THR A 240 -19.80 -23.56 -2.53
C THR A 240 -18.81 -24.61 -3.07
N ARG A 241 -19.29 -25.56 -3.91
CA ARG A 241 -18.43 -26.55 -4.56
C ARG A 241 -17.34 -25.89 -5.43
N GLN A 242 -17.71 -24.87 -6.20
CA GLN A 242 -16.76 -24.15 -7.06
C GLN A 242 -15.70 -23.40 -6.23
N PHE A 243 -16.06 -22.82 -5.08
CA PHE A 243 -15.08 -22.21 -4.16
C PHE A 243 -14.10 -23.24 -3.59
N ASP A 244 -14.61 -24.39 -3.18
CA ASP A 244 -13.77 -25.47 -2.66
C ASP A 244 -12.82 -26.03 -3.73
N GLU A 245 -13.32 -26.29 -4.93
CA GLU A 245 -12.51 -26.75 -6.07
C GLU A 245 -11.42 -25.73 -6.45
N PHE A 246 -11.76 -24.44 -6.46
CA PHE A 246 -10.81 -23.37 -6.75
C PHE A 246 -9.72 -23.28 -5.67
N PHE A 247 -10.10 -23.40 -4.39
CA PHE A 247 -9.12 -23.41 -3.30
C PHE A 247 -8.16 -24.60 -3.41
N GLU A 248 -8.68 -25.79 -3.66
CA GLU A 248 -7.85 -26.98 -3.82
C GLU A 248 -6.93 -26.92 -5.05
N GLU A 249 -7.40 -26.32 -6.14
CA GLU A 249 -6.57 -26.09 -7.32
C GLU A 249 -5.42 -25.11 -7.01
N LYS A 250 -5.72 -24.01 -6.32
CA LYS A 250 -4.72 -23.03 -5.91
C LYS A 250 -3.70 -23.63 -4.94
N ARG A 251 -4.17 -24.38 -3.93
CA ARG A 251 -3.30 -25.08 -2.99
C ARG A 251 -2.34 -26.02 -3.73
N ARG A 252 -2.85 -26.83 -4.63
CA ARG A 252 -2.04 -27.76 -5.42
C ARG A 252 -1.00 -27.06 -6.28
N LYS A 253 -1.33 -25.90 -6.86
CA LYS A 253 -0.37 -25.10 -7.65
C LYS A 253 0.74 -24.55 -6.78
N LEU A 254 0.45 -24.05 -5.57
CA LEU A 254 1.45 -23.55 -4.64
C LEU A 254 2.35 -24.68 -4.09
N GLU A 255 1.77 -25.86 -3.78
CA GLU A 255 2.52 -27.02 -3.31
C GLU A 255 3.45 -27.61 -4.40
N ALA A 256 3.06 -27.54 -5.67
CA ALA A 256 3.85 -28.07 -6.80
C ALA A 256 5.16 -27.32 -7.06
N GLY A 257 5.29 -26.07 -6.55
CA GLY A 257 6.43 -25.21 -6.83
C GLY A 257 6.19 -24.24 -7.96
N ASP A 258 7.13 -23.31 -8.16
CA ASP A 258 7.02 -22.21 -9.11
C ASP A 258 7.61 -22.56 -10.47
N ASP A 259 6.92 -22.09 -11.53
CA ASP A 259 7.43 -22.21 -12.91
C ASP A 259 8.49 -21.13 -13.19
N LEU A 260 9.73 -21.43 -12.79
CA LEU A 260 10.87 -20.55 -12.98
C LEU A 260 11.54 -20.78 -14.33
N SER A 261 12.21 -19.73 -14.82
CA SER A 261 12.97 -19.79 -16.08
C SER A 261 13.96 -20.97 -16.09
N PRO A 262 14.23 -21.58 -17.26
CA PRO A 262 15.16 -22.71 -17.35
C PRO A 262 16.52 -22.41 -16.72
N GLY A 263 17.02 -23.35 -15.88
CA GLY A 263 18.29 -23.20 -15.16
C GLY A 263 18.24 -22.36 -13.88
N VAL A 264 17.09 -21.77 -13.52
CA VAL A 264 16.89 -21.12 -12.21
C VAL A 264 16.32 -22.12 -11.24
N LEU A 265 16.97 -22.30 -10.10
CA LEU A 265 16.54 -23.19 -9.01
C LEU A 265 15.69 -22.47 -7.97
N LYS A 266 16.11 -21.24 -7.65
CA LYS A 266 15.48 -20.39 -6.63
C LYS A 266 15.56 -18.93 -7.04
N MET A 267 14.52 -18.19 -6.78
CA MET A 267 14.45 -16.74 -6.97
C MET A 267 13.97 -16.09 -5.68
N VAL A 268 14.70 -15.07 -5.23
CA VAL A 268 14.33 -14.29 -4.05
C VAL A 268 14.10 -12.86 -4.50
N LYS A 269 12.91 -12.33 -4.19
CA LYS A 269 12.54 -10.93 -4.40
C LYS A 269 12.49 -10.23 -3.06
N VAL A 270 13.24 -9.15 -2.92
CA VAL A 270 13.27 -8.31 -1.73
C VAL A 270 12.67 -6.96 -2.09
N PHE A 271 11.64 -6.56 -1.37
CA PHE A 271 10.96 -5.28 -1.53
C PHE A 271 11.46 -4.32 -0.45
N VAL A 272 12.07 -3.21 -0.88
CA VAL A 272 12.62 -2.20 0.01
C VAL A 272 11.85 -0.90 -0.15
N ALA A 273 11.30 -0.39 0.95
CA ALA A 273 10.69 0.93 0.98
C ALA A 273 11.77 2.00 1.14
N VAL A 274 11.98 2.77 0.10
CA VAL A 274 12.94 3.88 0.06
C VAL A 274 12.18 5.18 0.26
N ARG A 275 12.55 5.94 1.29
CA ARG A 275 11.98 7.26 1.57
C ARG A 275 12.79 8.32 0.85
N ARG A 276 12.17 9.02 -0.09
CA ARG A 276 12.80 10.11 -0.84
C ARG A 276 12.23 11.44 -0.39
N ARG A 277 13.06 12.25 0.25
CA ARG A 277 12.77 13.64 0.61
C ARG A 277 13.12 14.55 -0.57
N LEU A 278 12.53 15.75 -0.57
CA LEU A 278 12.88 16.77 -1.55
C LEU A 278 14.37 17.11 -1.49
N GLN A 279 14.97 17.20 -2.67
CA GLN A 279 16.38 17.57 -2.84
C GLN A 279 16.51 18.63 -3.94
N PRO A 280 17.56 19.46 -3.89
CA PRO A 280 17.90 20.31 -5.03
C PRO A 280 18.08 19.48 -6.30
N GLY A 281 17.47 19.92 -7.41
CA GLY A 281 17.40 19.17 -8.65
C GLY A 281 16.07 18.44 -8.89
N ASP A 282 15.24 18.27 -7.88
CA ASP A 282 13.91 17.66 -8.04
C ASP A 282 12.97 18.59 -8.81
N LYS A 283 12.08 17.98 -9.60
CA LYS A 283 11.09 18.69 -10.38
C LYS A 283 9.79 18.82 -9.63
N ILE A 284 9.30 20.05 -9.48
CA ILE A 284 8.00 20.38 -8.91
C ILE A 284 7.13 21.06 -9.94
N ALA A 285 5.83 20.91 -9.87
CA ALA A 285 4.88 21.61 -10.75
C ALA A 285 3.60 21.96 -10.00
N GLY A 286 2.98 23.04 -10.42
CA GLY A 286 1.60 23.37 -10.07
C GLY A 286 0.60 22.82 -11.09
N ARG A 287 -0.68 23.20 -10.94
CA ARG A 287 -1.79 22.75 -11.80
C ARG A 287 -1.92 23.54 -13.11
N HIS A 288 -1.13 24.60 -13.31
CA HIS A 288 -1.22 25.52 -14.45
C HIS A 288 -0.04 25.39 -15.44
N GLY A 289 0.63 24.23 -15.47
CA GLY A 289 1.80 24.03 -16.34
C GLY A 289 3.07 24.75 -15.87
N ASN A 290 3.07 25.31 -14.68
CA ASN A 290 4.20 26.00 -14.04
C ASN A 290 5.15 24.96 -13.40
N LYS A 291 5.90 24.27 -14.24
CA LYS A 291 6.93 23.31 -13.83
C LYS A 291 8.26 24.01 -13.57
N GLY A 292 8.99 23.50 -12.61
CA GLY A 292 10.33 24.02 -12.32
C GLY A 292 11.18 23.02 -11.56
N VAL A 293 12.42 23.36 -11.33
CA VAL A 293 13.43 22.56 -10.64
C VAL A 293 13.85 23.26 -9.36
N ILE A 294 13.94 22.52 -8.25
CA ILE A 294 14.40 23.07 -6.98
C ILE A 294 15.87 23.46 -7.12
N SER A 295 16.15 24.75 -6.95
CA SER A 295 17.51 25.28 -6.96
C SER A 295 18.18 25.21 -5.60
N LYS A 296 17.44 25.58 -4.55
CA LYS A 296 17.96 25.66 -3.18
C LYS A 296 16.85 25.44 -2.17
N ILE A 297 17.20 24.76 -1.07
CA ILE A 297 16.40 24.68 0.13
C ILE A 297 16.93 25.71 1.10
N VAL A 298 16.07 26.58 1.61
CA VAL A 298 16.43 27.74 2.42
C VAL A 298 15.87 27.55 3.84
N PRO A 299 16.64 27.83 4.88
CA PRO A 299 16.16 27.85 6.26
C PRO A 299 14.92 28.72 6.41
N VAL A 300 14.05 28.41 7.36
CA VAL A 300 12.78 29.12 7.58
C VAL A 300 13.02 30.60 7.89
N GLU A 301 14.09 30.90 8.62
CA GLU A 301 14.47 32.26 9.04
C GLU A 301 14.86 33.18 7.88
N ASP A 302 15.37 32.59 6.79
CA ASP A 302 15.81 33.31 5.61
C ASP A 302 14.71 33.42 4.54
N MET A 303 13.54 32.79 4.76
CA MET A 303 12.41 32.87 3.83
C MET A 303 11.65 34.20 3.95
N PRO A 304 11.03 34.68 2.85
CA PRO A 304 10.10 35.80 2.93
C PRO A 304 8.96 35.48 3.90
N TYR A 305 8.47 36.49 4.59
CA TYR A 305 7.37 36.34 5.56
C TYR A 305 6.35 37.46 5.43
N LEU A 306 5.13 37.19 5.86
CA LEU A 306 4.02 38.14 5.94
C LEU A 306 4.13 38.99 7.20
N GLU A 307 3.29 40.03 7.30
CA GLU A 307 3.26 40.94 8.46
C GLU A 307 2.96 40.20 9.79
N ASP A 308 2.23 39.10 9.72
CA ASP A 308 1.89 38.22 10.85
C ASP A 308 3.03 37.26 11.24
N GLY A 309 4.18 37.33 10.55
CA GLY A 309 5.31 36.42 10.77
C GLY A 309 5.18 35.06 10.08
N THR A 310 4.11 34.79 9.33
CA THR A 310 3.95 33.55 8.58
C THR A 310 4.95 33.51 7.43
N THR A 311 5.83 32.49 7.41
CA THR A 311 6.84 32.31 6.36
C THR A 311 6.25 31.68 5.11
N VAL A 312 6.78 32.07 3.95
CA VAL A 312 6.43 31.52 2.65
C VAL A 312 7.09 30.16 2.45
N ASP A 313 6.41 29.24 1.80
CA ASP A 313 6.92 27.87 1.55
C ASP A 313 7.69 27.76 0.24
N ILE A 314 7.19 28.42 -0.80
CA ILE A 314 7.75 28.36 -2.16
C ILE A 314 7.84 29.74 -2.74
N VAL A 315 8.98 30.08 -3.35
CA VAL A 315 9.18 31.34 -4.08
C VAL A 315 9.36 31.05 -5.56
N LEU A 316 8.46 31.60 -6.36
CA LEU A 316 8.45 31.48 -7.81
C LEU A 316 8.87 32.79 -8.48
N ASN A 317 9.46 32.70 -9.68
CA ASN A 317 9.81 33.85 -10.47
C ASN A 317 8.56 34.46 -11.13
N PRO A 318 8.23 35.73 -10.90
CA PRO A 318 7.10 36.38 -11.51
C PRO A 318 7.21 36.51 -13.03
N LEU A 319 8.42 36.56 -13.60
CA LEU A 319 8.66 36.65 -15.04
C LEU A 319 8.17 35.42 -15.83
N GLY A 320 8.05 34.26 -15.15
CA GLY A 320 7.50 33.05 -15.76
C GLY A 320 6.00 33.14 -16.10
N VAL A 321 5.25 34.04 -15.46
CA VAL A 321 3.80 34.18 -15.67
C VAL A 321 3.46 34.86 -17.00
N PRO A 322 3.97 36.07 -17.31
CA PRO A 322 3.64 36.77 -18.56
C PRO A 322 4.11 35.99 -19.80
N SER A 323 5.30 35.40 -19.73
CA SER A 323 5.88 34.71 -20.89
C SER A 323 5.09 33.44 -21.27
N ARG A 324 4.41 32.81 -20.33
CA ARG A 324 3.65 31.58 -20.54
C ARG A 324 2.15 31.74 -20.49
N MET A 325 1.67 32.95 -20.22
CA MET A 325 0.24 33.29 -20.20
C MET A 325 -0.61 32.42 -19.26
N ASN A 326 -0.01 31.76 -18.29
CA ASN A 326 -0.69 30.91 -17.29
C ASN A 326 -1.12 31.72 -16.06
N VAL A 327 -1.95 32.74 -16.27
CA VAL A 327 -2.44 33.68 -15.24
C VAL A 327 -3.24 32.95 -14.14
N GLY A 328 -3.81 31.78 -14.46
CA GLY A 328 -4.58 30.97 -13.51
C GLY A 328 -3.84 30.66 -12.20
N GLN A 329 -2.51 30.54 -12.25
CA GLN A 329 -1.71 30.30 -11.03
C GLN A 329 -1.72 31.49 -10.06
N VAL A 330 -1.80 32.71 -10.56
CA VAL A 330 -1.90 33.94 -9.75
C VAL A 330 -3.29 34.02 -9.12
N LEU A 331 -4.33 33.76 -9.89
CA LEU A 331 -5.71 33.72 -9.40
C LEU A 331 -5.90 32.66 -8.36
N GLU A 332 -5.33 31.46 -8.58
CA GLU A 332 -5.34 30.36 -7.59
C GLU A 332 -4.67 30.77 -6.28
N THR A 333 -3.50 31.42 -6.35
CA THR A 333 -2.77 31.88 -5.17
C THR A 333 -3.59 32.90 -4.36
N HIS A 334 -4.20 33.87 -5.01
CA HIS A 334 -5.05 34.87 -4.35
C HIS A 334 -6.28 34.22 -3.71
N LEU A 335 -6.98 33.38 -4.45
CA LEU A 335 -8.18 32.69 -3.94
C LEU A 335 -7.83 31.75 -2.78
N GLY A 336 -6.76 30.97 -2.91
CA GLY A 336 -6.28 30.07 -1.87
C GLY A 336 -5.87 30.82 -0.60
N TRP A 337 -5.21 31.98 -0.75
CA TRP A 337 -4.85 32.82 0.39
C TRP A 337 -6.08 33.37 1.10
N ALA A 338 -7.07 33.89 0.35
CA ALA A 338 -8.33 34.34 0.90
C ALA A 338 -9.07 33.23 1.64
N SER A 339 -9.17 32.03 1.05
CA SER A 339 -9.80 30.88 1.66
C SER A 339 -9.11 30.42 2.95
N ASN A 340 -7.77 30.42 2.97
CA ASN A 340 -7.00 30.10 4.17
C ASN A 340 -7.25 31.11 5.31
N HIS A 341 -7.30 32.41 4.99
CA HIS A 341 -7.59 33.42 5.99
C HIS A 341 -9.03 33.32 6.54
N LEU A 342 -10.02 33.02 5.70
CA LEU A 342 -11.39 32.77 6.15
C LEU A 342 -11.44 31.56 7.08
N GLY A 343 -10.76 30.46 6.72
CA GLY A 343 -10.65 29.27 7.57
C GLY A 343 -9.99 29.57 8.93
N ARG A 344 -8.92 30.38 8.94
CA ARG A 344 -8.28 30.81 10.18
C ARG A 344 -9.21 31.68 11.05
N GLN A 345 -10.02 32.55 10.43
CA GLN A 345 -11.01 33.35 11.18
C GLN A 345 -12.06 32.47 11.85
N ILE A 346 -12.55 31.44 11.14
CA ILE A 346 -13.49 30.45 11.72
C ILE A 346 -12.80 29.66 12.83
N GLY A 347 -11.60 29.15 12.62
CA GLY A 347 -10.84 28.45 13.64
C GLY A 347 -10.62 29.28 14.90
N ASN A 348 -10.26 30.56 14.78
CA ASN A 348 -10.11 31.47 15.91
C ASN A 348 -11.43 31.69 16.67
N LEU A 349 -12.58 31.69 15.98
CA LEU A 349 -13.89 31.74 16.65
C LEU A 349 -14.17 30.47 17.44
N ILE A 350 -13.84 29.31 16.88
CA ILE A 350 -13.99 28.02 17.58
C ILE A 350 -13.05 27.96 18.80
N ASP A 351 -11.79 28.30 18.62
CA ASP A 351 -10.77 28.29 19.70
C ASP A 351 -11.12 29.28 20.83
N SER A 352 -11.73 30.42 20.50
CA SER A 352 -12.22 31.38 21.48
C SER A 352 -13.54 30.98 22.15
N GLN A 353 -14.05 29.78 21.85
CA GLN A 353 -15.36 29.28 22.33
C GLN A 353 -16.53 30.25 22.03
N ALA A 354 -16.52 30.84 20.83
CA ALA A 354 -17.65 31.67 20.38
C ALA A 354 -18.93 30.85 20.34
N ALA A 355 -20.05 31.51 20.60
CA ALA A 355 -21.34 30.84 20.61
C ALA A 355 -21.70 30.31 19.20
N PRO A 356 -22.31 29.11 19.06
CA PRO A 356 -22.71 28.54 17.78
C PRO A 356 -23.47 29.51 16.85
N PRO A 357 -24.34 30.39 17.32
CA PRO A 357 -25.00 31.40 16.48
C PRO A 357 -24.02 32.38 15.78
N ASP A 358 -22.92 32.75 16.43
CA ASP A 358 -21.93 33.65 15.83
C ASP A 358 -21.16 32.98 14.68
N ILE A 359 -20.82 31.69 14.88
CA ILE A 359 -20.19 30.88 13.85
C ILE A 359 -21.15 30.66 12.69
N ARG A 360 -22.42 30.34 12.96
CA ARG A 360 -23.48 30.20 11.95
C ARG A 360 -23.62 31.46 11.12
N LYS A 361 -23.72 32.62 11.76
CA LYS A 361 -23.79 33.91 11.08
C LYS A 361 -22.57 34.15 10.17
N LYS A 362 -21.37 33.79 10.63
CA LYS A 362 -20.15 33.92 9.81
C LYS A 362 -20.18 33.01 8.59
N LEU A 363 -20.68 31.79 8.73
CA LEU A 363 -20.87 30.84 7.64
C LEU A 363 -21.94 31.32 6.67
N GLU A 364 -23.06 31.87 7.15
CA GLU A 364 -24.10 32.48 6.32
C GLU A 364 -23.54 33.63 5.47
N ASP A 365 -22.74 34.52 6.07
CA ASP A 365 -22.07 35.61 5.35
C ASP A 365 -21.17 35.10 4.25
N ILE A 366 -20.51 33.96 4.41
CA ILE A 366 -19.61 33.36 3.43
C ILE A 366 -20.41 32.66 2.32
N TYR A 367 -21.31 31.74 2.69
CA TYR A 367 -22.01 30.88 1.71
C TYR A 367 -23.18 31.60 1.01
N ASN A 368 -23.85 32.49 1.70
CA ASN A 368 -25.06 33.13 1.20
C ASN A 368 -24.86 34.59 0.75
N HIS A 369 -23.60 35.03 0.55
CA HIS A 369 -23.30 36.41 0.16
C HIS A 369 -23.91 36.82 -1.19
N VAL A 370 -24.01 35.90 -2.16
CA VAL A 370 -24.53 36.15 -3.53
C VAL A 370 -25.98 35.65 -3.70
N GLY A 371 -26.57 35.06 -2.66
CA GLY A 371 -27.90 34.44 -2.65
C GLY A 371 -27.93 33.25 -1.75
N LYS A 372 -29.11 32.77 -1.38
CA LYS A 372 -29.24 31.59 -0.51
C LYS A 372 -28.81 30.33 -1.27
N THR A 373 -27.55 29.93 -1.11
CA THR A 373 -26.97 28.72 -1.71
C THR A 373 -26.99 27.52 -0.77
N GLU A 374 -26.86 27.79 0.54
CA GLU A 374 -26.88 26.75 1.59
C GLU A 374 -27.90 27.10 2.68
N ASP A 375 -28.64 26.11 3.17
CA ASP A 375 -29.63 26.28 4.24
C ASP A 375 -29.00 25.83 5.58
N LEU A 376 -28.25 26.76 6.18
CA LEU A 376 -27.55 26.51 7.45
C LEU A 376 -28.51 26.46 8.66
N ASP A 377 -29.75 26.90 8.50
CA ASP A 377 -30.78 26.84 9.55
C ASP A 377 -31.25 25.41 9.83
N THR A 378 -31.05 24.50 8.89
CA THR A 378 -31.41 23.08 9.04
C THR A 378 -30.39 22.29 9.83
N LEU A 379 -29.14 22.79 9.99
CA LEU A 379 -28.07 22.14 10.73
C LEU A 379 -28.18 22.41 12.23
N SER A 380 -27.96 21.38 13.03
CA SER A 380 -27.88 21.53 14.50
C SER A 380 -26.57 22.25 14.90
N ASP A 381 -26.53 22.78 16.13
CA ASP A 381 -25.33 23.44 16.63
C ASP A 381 -24.10 22.53 16.69
N ASN A 382 -24.29 21.23 16.90
CA ASN A 382 -23.19 20.25 16.85
C ASN A 382 -22.65 20.06 15.42
N GLU A 383 -23.53 20.00 14.42
CA GLU A 383 -23.15 19.90 13.01
C GLU A 383 -22.47 21.17 12.47
N ILE A 384 -22.76 22.33 13.07
CA ILE A 384 -22.09 23.60 12.77
C ILE A 384 -20.68 23.64 13.38
N MET A 385 -20.45 22.96 14.49
CA MET A 385 -19.16 22.93 15.19
C MET A 385 -18.21 21.85 14.66
N GLU A 386 -18.69 20.81 13.97
CA GLU A 386 -17.90 19.82 13.24
C GLU A 386 -17.46 20.37 11.88
#